data_35a64cc11a93d15631c0ecbe30127fdb
#
_entry.id   35a64cc11a93d15631c0ecbe30127fdb
#
_cell.length_a   1.000
_cell.length_b   1.000
_cell.length_c   1.000
_cell.angle_alpha   90.00
_cell.angle_beta   90.00
_cell.angle_gamma   90.00
#
_symmetry.space_group_name_H-M   'P 1'
#
loop_
_entity.id
_entity.type
_entity.pdbx_description
1 polymer ?
#
loop_
_entity_poly.entity_id
_entity_poly.type
_entity_poly.pdbx_seq_one_letter_code
_entity_poly.pdbx_strand_id
1 'polypeptide(L)'
;MEFTKQNIEQIRDNTTSELTKDVIDYILNEWDEYEDKKDIVLNVLDNGCQSGFVGHLVYYSQTTAYYKKHKEEIDNLFYDVMDECGVAPSELLGDKWEIGDPFAIYPYNQSILAWFGFEETMRNFAREFEEFKELI
;
A
#
# COMPACT_ATOMS: atom_id res chain seq x y z
N MET A 1 18.01 -5.55 15.05
CA MET A 1 17.13 -4.59 15.73
C MET A 1 15.94 -5.35 16.31
N GLU A 2 15.53 -5.00 17.51
CA GLU A 2 14.37 -5.60 18.14
C GLU A 2 13.06 -5.06 17.55
N PHE A 3 12.05 -5.92 17.40
CA PHE A 3 10.74 -5.54 16.85
C PHE A 3 9.91 -4.83 17.92
N THR A 4 10.06 -3.50 17.97
CA THR A 4 9.37 -2.62 18.93
C THR A 4 8.69 -1.48 18.19
N LYS A 5 7.70 -0.88 18.85
CA LYS A 5 7.00 0.29 18.31
C LYS A 5 7.98 1.44 17.98
N GLN A 6 8.93 1.71 18.88
CA GLN A 6 9.93 2.75 18.67
C GLN A 6 10.82 2.50 17.47
N ASN A 7 11.24 1.24 17.26
CA ASN A 7 12.09 0.88 16.12
C ASN A 7 11.32 0.95 14.80
N ILE A 8 10.05 0.62 14.80
CA ILE A 8 9.18 0.77 13.63
C ILE A 8 8.99 2.25 13.29
N GLU A 9 8.74 3.09 14.29
CA GLU A 9 8.63 4.54 14.10
C GLU A 9 9.92 5.12 13.54
N GLN A 10 11.08 4.63 13.97
CA GLN A 10 12.37 5.06 13.45
C GLN A 10 12.53 4.70 11.97
N ILE A 11 12.11 3.51 11.56
CA ILE A 11 12.12 3.11 10.14
C ILE A 11 11.21 4.04 9.34
N ARG A 12 10.01 4.33 9.84
CA ARG A 12 9.09 5.29 9.21
C ARG A 12 9.74 6.65 9.00
N ASP A 13 10.39 7.17 10.03
CA ASP A 13 10.99 8.52 10.00
C ASP A 13 12.20 8.59 9.06
N ASN A 14 12.89 7.48 8.85
CA ASN A 14 14.10 7.41 8.03
C ASN A 14 13.86 7.01 6.59
N THR A 15 12.69 6.44 6.26
CA THR A 15 12.40 6.04 4.88
C THR A 15 11.99 7.24 4.03
N THR A 16 12.36 7.20 2.75
CA THR A 16 11.90 8.18 1.75
C THR A 16 10.69 7.67 0.97
N SER A 17 10.28 6.42 1.20
CA SER A 17 9.14 5.81 0.53
C SER A 17 7.82 6.26 1.18
N GLU A 18 6.99 6.93 0.41
CA GLU A 18 5.67 7.38 0.84
C GLU A 18 4.75 6.19 1.17
N LEU A 19 4.85 5.10 0.40
CA LEU A 19 4.04 3.91 0.64
C LEU A 19 4.47 3.18 1.91
N THR A 20 5.78 3.06 2.15
CA THR A 20 6.28 2.45 3.39
C THR A 20 5.81 3.23 4.61
N LYS A 21 5.81 4.57 4.55
CA LYS A 21 5.28 5.40 5.63
C LYS A 21 3.82 5.11 5.89
N ASP A 22 3.00 5.00 4.86
CA ASP A 22 1.57 4.73 5.00
C ASP A 22 1.31 3.33 5.58
N VAL A 23 2.05 2.32 5.14
CA VAL A 23 1.95 0.96 5.70
C VAL A 23 2.34 0.94 7.17
N ILE A 24 3.42 1.59 7.52
CA ILE A 24 3.88 1.66 8.92
C ILE A 24 2.88 2.41 9.79
N ASP A 25 2.33 3.52 9.30
CA ASP A 25 1.29 4.26 10.03
C ASP A 25 0.07 3.37 10.29
N TYR A 26 -0.34 2.57 9.32
CA TYR A 26 -1.42 1.62 9.51
C TYR A 26 -1.09 0.55 10.56
N ILE A 27 0.12 -0.01 10.51
CA ILE A 27 0.59 -0.98 11.52
C ILE A 27 0.57 -0.35 12.91
N LEU A 28 1.05 0.87 13.05
CA LEU A 28 1.07 1.58 14.33
C LEU A 28 -0.33 1.87 14.86
N ASN A 29 -1.28 2.19 13.98
CA ASN A 29 -2.67 2.40 14.38
C ASN A 29 -3.34 1.12 14.90
N GLU A 30 -2.95 -0.03 14.39
CA GLU A 30 -3.47 -1.34 14.80
C GLU A 30 -2.67 -1.96 15.96
N TRP A 31 -1.62 -1.30 16.43
CA TRP A 31 -0.65 -1.85 17.37
C TRP A 31 -1.26 -2.42 18.65
N ASP A 32 -2.17 -1.68 19.25
CA ASP A 32 -2.77 -2.06 20.53
C ASP A 32 -3.89 -3.11 20.39
N GLU A 33 -4.34 -3.40 19.17
CA GLU A 33 -5.41 -4.37 18.89
C GLU A 33 -4.92 -5.82 18.91
N TYR A 34 -3.61 -6.06 18.94
CA TYR A 34 -3.01 -7.38 18.87
C TYR A 34 -2.12 -7.65 20.08
N GLU A 35 -2.25 -8.84 20.65
CA GLU A 35 -1.35 -9.29 21.73
C GLU A 35 0.04 -9.62 21.19
N ASP A 36 0.10 -10.41 20.10
CA ASP A 36 1.35 -10.68 19.38
C ASP A 36 1.51 -9.65 18.28
N LYS A 37 2.50 -8.78 18.45
CA LYS A 37 2.73 -7.66 17.52
C LYS A 37 3.19 -8.11 16.14
N LYS A 38 3.79 -9.28 16.02
CA LYS A 38 4.13 -9.88 14.73
C LYS A 38 2.87 -10.18 13.90
N ASP A 39 1.77 -10.56 14.56
CA ASP A 39 0.50 -10.87 13.88
C ASP A 39 -0.08 -9.66 13.15
N ILE A 40 0.20 -8.44 13.59
CA ILE A 40 -0.24 -7.24 12.89
C ILE A 40 0.33 -7.23 11.48
N VAL A 41 1.65 -7.44 11.37
CA VAL A 41 2.36 -7.42 10.10
C VAL A 41 1.89 -8.55 9.20
N LEU A 42 1.77 -9.76 9.74
CA LEU A 42 1.29 -10.92 8.98
C LEU A 42 -0.14 -10.71 8.46
N ASN A 43 -1.02 -10.15 9.30
CA ASN A 43 -2.39 -9.87 8.91
C ASN A 43 -2.46 -8.81 7.79
N VAL A 44 -1.66 -7.76 7.88
CA VAL A 44 -1.60 -6.73 6.86
C VAL A 44 -1.10 -7.32 5.54
N LEU A 45 -0.11 -8.19 5.56
CA LEU A 45 0.42 -8.84 4.37
C LEU A 45 -0.58 -9.79 3.73
N ASP A 46 -1.20 -10.67 4.54
CA ASP A 46 -2.10 -11.70 4.04
C ASP A 46 -3.42 -11.12 3.53
N ASN A 47 -3.88 -10.03 4.14
CA ASN A 47 -5.20 -9.46 3.87
C ASN A 47 -5.12 -8.02 3.33
N GLY A 48 -3.95 -7.59 2.87
CA GLY A 48 -3.70 -6.20 2.53
C GLY A 48 -4.68 -5.58 1.56
N CYS A 49 -5.02 -6.29 0.50
CA CYS A 49 -5.97 -5.80 -0.51
C CYS A 49 -7.43 -5.89 -0.06
N GLN A 50 -7.70 -6.65 1.01
CA GLN A 50 -9.05 -6.87 1.55
C GLN A 50 -9.25 -6.20 2.90
N SER A 51 -8.17 -5.68 3.51
CA SER A 51 -8.22 -5.04 4.83
C SER A 51 -8.60 -3.57 4.73
N GLY A 52 -8.78 -2.94 5.89
CA GLY A 52 -8.99 -1.50 5.99
C GLY A 52 -7.85 -0.66 5.42
N PHE A 53 -6.69 -1.24 5.15
CA PHE A 53 -5.54 -0.51 4.59
C PHE A 53 -5.85 0.09 3.20
N VAL A 54 -6.55 -0.62 2.34
CA VAL A 54 -6.94 -0.09 1.02
C VAL A 54 -7.78 1.18 1.18
N GLY A 55 -8.74 1.18 2.10
CA GLY A 55 -9.52 2.38 2.42
C GLY A 55 -8.69 3.48 3.06
N HIS A 56 -7.71 3.10 3.89
CA HIS A 56 -6.77 4.03 4.52
C HIS A 56 -5.96 4.84 3.51
N LEU A 57 -5.50 4.21 2.42
CA LEU A 57 -4.70 4.86 1.39
C LEU A 57 -5.38 6.10 0.78
N VAL A 58 -6.69 6.11 0.71
CA VAL A 58 -7.47 7.22 0.11
C VAL A 58 -7.19 8.56 0.80
N TYR A 59 -6.90 8.51 2.09
CA TYR A 59 -6.83 9.70 2.94
C TYR A 59 -5.41 10.21 3.19
N TYR A 60 -4.39 9.53 2.68
CA TYR A 60 -3.00 9.89 2.96
C TYR A 60 -2.35 10.61 1.79
N SER A 61 -1.86 11.82 2.06
CA SER A 61 -1.21 12.66 1.06
C SER A 61 0.07 12.03 0.48
N GLN A 62 0.78 11.23 1.28
CA GLN A 62 1.96 10.51 0.86
C GLN A 62 1.64 9.53 -0.28
N THR A 63 0.54 8.78 -0.13
CA THR A 63 0.08 7.84 -1.15
C THR A 63 -0.31 8.55 -2.43
N THR A 64 -1.00 9.69 -2.30
CA THR A 64 -1.35 10.52 -3.45
C THR A 64 -0.11 11.06 -4.17
N ALA A 65 0.89 11.51 -3.42
CA ALA A 65 2.16 11.97 -3.97
C ALA A 65 2.89 10.86 -4.72
N TYR A 66 2.92 9.66 -4.14
CA TYR A 66 3.50 8.48 -4.80
C TYR A 66 2.77 8.14 -6.10
N TYR A 67 1.44 8.15 -6.08
CA TYR A 67 0.63 7.92 -7.28
C TYR A 67 0.95 8.93 -8.38
N LYS A 68 1.02 10.21 -8.07
CA LYS A 68 1.36 11.26 -9.04
C LYS A 68 2.73 11.00 -9.67
N LYS A 69 3.71 10.61 -8.88
CA LYS A 69 5.07 10.35 -9.34
C LYS A 69 5.19 9.12 -10.23
N HIS A 70 4.42 8.07 -9.93
CA HIS A 70 4.47 6.78 -10.62
C HIS A 70 3.21 6.49 -11.44
N LYS A 71 2.47 7.53 -11.80
CA LYS A 71 1.16 7.44 -12.43
C LYS A 71 1.14 6.54 -13.66
N GLU A 72 2.08 6.74 -14.57
CA GLU A 72 2.13 5.99 -15.83
C GLU A 72 2.28 4.48 -15.57
N GLU A 73 3.19 4.09 -14.71
CA GLU A 73 3.44 2.70 -14.36
C GLU A 73 2.22 2.05 -13.70
N ILE A 74 1.64 2.75 -12.72
CA ILE A 74 0.49 2.25 -11.96
C ILE A 74 -0.76 2.16 -12.84
N ASP A 75 -1.01 3.16 -13.67
CA ASP A 75 -2.14 3.16 -14.60
C ASP A 75 -2.01 2.04 -15.64
N ASN A 76 -0.82 1.78 -16.14
CA ASN A 76 -0.58 0.69 -17.08
C ASN A 76 -0.89 -0.68 -16.46
N LEU A 77 -0.50 -0.90 -15.22
CA LEU A 77 -0.85 -2.13 -14.49
C LEU A 77 -2.35 -2.26 -14.31
N PHE A 78 -3.03 -1.17 -14.01
CA PHE A 78 -4.49 -1.17 -13.92
C PHE A 78 -5.15 -1.55 -15.24
N TYR A 79 -4.71 -0.98 -16.36
CA TYR A 79 -5.25 -1.28 -17.68
C TYR A 79 -4.99 -2.74 -18.07
N ASP A 80 -3.81 -3.28 -17.75
CA ASP A 80 -3.47 -4.67 -18.03
C ASP A 80 -4.41 -5.63 -17.28
N VAL A 81 -4.71 -5.35 -16.01
CA VAL A 81 -5.65 -6.15 -15.23
C VAL A 81 -7.06 -6.07 -15.80
N MET A 82 -7.52 -4.89 -16.21
CA MET A 82 -8.83 -4.72 -16.83
C MET A 82 -8.94 -5.47 -18.15
N ASP A 83 -7.89 -5.43 -18.96
CA ASP A 83 -7.84 -6.16 -20.23
C ASP A 83 -7.94 -7.67 -20.01
N GLU A 84 -7.23 -8.21 -19.03
CA GLU A 84 -7.31 -9.62 -18.63
C GLU A 84 -8.70 -10.00 -18.15
N CYS A 85 -9.40 -9.09 -17.47
CA CYS A 85 -10.76 -9.32 -16.98
C CYS A 85 -11.84 -9.08 -18.04
N GLY A 86 -11.47 -8.54 -19.21
CA GLY A 86 -12.40 -8.24 -20.29
C GLY A 86 -13.33 -7.05 -20.01
N VAL A 87 -12.89 -6.09 -19.20
CA VAL A 87 -13.67 -4.91 -18.84
C VAL A 87 -13.07 -3.66 -19.50
N ALA A 88 -13.90 -2.89 -20.22
CA ALA A 88 -13.45 -1.63 -20.80
C ALA A 88 -13.37 -0.54 -19.73
N PRO A 89 -12.32 0.31 -19.74
CA PRO A 89 -12.19 1.43 -18.77
C PRO A 89 -13.42 2.34 -18.75
N SER A 90 -14.01 2.62 -19.90
CA SER A 90 -15.22 3.46 -19.99
C SER A 90 -16.44 2.87 -19.27
N GLU A 91 -16.54 1.55 -19.19
CA GLU A 91 -17.63 0.88 -18.47
C GLU A 91 -17.51 1.07 -16.96
N LEU A 92 -16.28 1.06 -16.45
CA LEU A 92 -16.02 1.23 -15.02
C LEU A 92 -16.03 2.68 -14.57
N LEU A 93 -15.40 3.56 -15.35
CA LEU A 93 -15.15 4.95 -14.95
C LEU A 93 -16.23 5.93 -15.40
N GLY A 94 -17.03 5.57 -16.43
CA GLY A 94 -18.13 6.41 -16.89
C GLY A 94 -17.70 7.82 -17.26
N ASP A 95 -18.39 8.82 -16.71
CA ASP A 95 -18.19 10.25 -17.05
C ASP A 95 -16.77 10.73 -16.76
N LYS A 96 -16.11 10.22 -15.73
CA LYS A 96 -14.71 10.59 -15.42
C LYS A 96 -13.76 10.21 -16.53
N TRP A 97 -14.00 9.08 -17.17
CA TRP A 97 -13.21 8.65 -18.32
C TRP A 97 -13.41 9.57 -19.51
N GLU A 98 -14.66 9.94 -19.79
CA GLU A 98 -15.03 10.80 -20.92
C GLU A 98 -14.42 12.19 -20.81
N ILE A 99 -14.38 12.78 -19.62
CA ILE A 99 -13.79 14.11 -19.41
C ILE A 99 -12.27 14.10 -19.31
N GLY A 100 -11.65 12.90 -19.30
CA GLY A 100 -10.19 12.78 -19.21
C GLY A 100 -9.62 13.20 -17.88
N ASP A 101 -10.33 12.94 -16.77
CA ASP A 101 -9.83 13.20 -15.42
C ASP A 101 -8.56 12.37 -15.18
N PRO A 102 -7.39 13.02 -14.91
CA PRO A 102 -6.13 12.29 -14.71
C PRO A 102 -6.12 11.42 -13.47
N PHE A 103 -7.08 11.60 -12.57
CA PHE A 103 -7.21 10.79 -11.35
C PHE A 103 -8.43 9.87 -11.38
N ALA A 104 -9.05 9.66 -12.54
CA ALA A 104 -10.27 8.86 -12.68
C ALA A 104 -10.10 7.43 -12.11
N ILE A 105 -8.93 6.82 -12.32
CA ILE A 105 -8.67 5.44 -11.91
C ILE A 105 -8.03 5.33 -10.52
N TYR A 106 -7.67 6.46 -9.89
CA TYR A 106 -6.98 6.45 -8.59
C TYR A 106 -7.72 5.64 -7.50
N PRO A 107 -9.05 5.78 -7.33
CA PRO A 107 -9.76 4.97 -6.33
C PRO A 107 -9.68 3.46 -6.58
N TYR A 108 -9.51 3.06 -7.83
CA TYR A 108 -9.44 1.64 -8.23
C TYR A 108 -8.01 1.10 -8.18
N ASN A 109 -7.00 1.97 -8.18
CA ASN A 109 -5.58 1.61 -8.12
C ASN A 109 -5.09 1.27 -6.72
N GLN A 110 -5.91 1.42 -5.71
CA GLN A 110 -5.45 1.34 -4.32
C GLN A 110 -4.93 -0.05 -3.94
N SER A 111 -5.48 -1.10 -4.53
CA SER A 111 -4.98 -2.46 -4.31
C SER A 111 -3.57 -2.63 -4.86
N ILE A 112 -3.26 -1.99 -6.00
CA ILE A 112 -1.91 -2.01 -6.59
C ILE A 112 -0.93 -1.23 -5.69
N LEU A 113 -1.35 -0.06 -5.22
CA LEU A 113 -0.55 0.74 -4.29
C LEU A 113 -0.31 0.00 -2.97
N ALA A 114 -1.33 -0.66 -2.45
CA ALA A 114 -1.22 -1.47 -1.23
C ALA A 114 -0.18 -2.58 -1.41
N TRP A 115 -0.23 -3.28 -2.53
CA TRP A 115 0.73 -4.33 -2.85
C TRP A 115 2.18 -3.81 -2.87
N PHE A 116 2.42 -2.70 -3.56
CA PHE A 116 3.75 -2.09 -3.61
C PHE A 116 4.21 -1.65 -2.21
N GLY A 117 3.32 -1.05 -1.43
CA GLY A 117 3.63 -0.63 -0.08
C GLY A 117 4.00 -1.79 0.83
N PHE A 118 3.27 -2.89 0.75
CA PHE A 118 3.59 -4.09 1.53
C PHE A 118 4.93 -4.67 1.14
N GLU A 119 5.19 -4.80 -0.15
CA GLU A 119 6.45 -5.36 -0.64
C GLU A 119 7.65 -4.53 -0.18
N GLU A 120 7.58 -3.21 -0.32
CA GLU A 120 8.63 -2.30 0.16
C GLU A 120 8.83 -2.39 1.67
N THR A 121 7.72 -2.39 2.43
CA THR A 121 7.77 -2.46 3.89
C THR A 121 8.36 -3.78 4.35
N MET A 122 8.00 -4.88 3.71
CA MET A 122 8.56 -6.19 4.05
C MET A 122 10.04 -6.29 3.79
N ARG A 123 10.52 -5.71 2.71
CA ARG A 123 11.96 -5.65 2.44
C ARG A 123 12.69 -4.87 3.54
N ASN A 124 12.12 -3.77 3.99
CA ASN A 124 12.70 -3.00 5.11
C ASN A 124 12.69 -3.81 6.40
N PHE A 125 11.57 -4.43 6.74
CA PHE A 125 11.45 -5.21 7.97
C PHE A 125 12.35 -6.45 7.96
N ALA A 126 12.48 -7.12 6.84
CA ALA A 126 13.36 -8.28 6.72
C ALA A 126 14.84 -7.93 6.90
N ARG A 127 15.26 -6.72 6.50
CA ARG A 127 16.62 -6.23 6.74
C ARG A 127 16.86 -5.92 8.21
N GLU A 128 15.87 -5.35 8.89
CA GLU A 128 16.04 -4.79 10.22
C GLU A 128 15.64 -5.73 11.35
N PHE A 129 14.70 -6.63 11.10
CA PHE A 129 14.13 -7.52 12.11
C PHE A 129 14.34 -8.99 11.76
N GLU A 130 14.96 -9.73 12.67
CA GLU A 130 15.25 -11.16 12.50
C GLU A 130 13.97 -11.97 12.25
N GLU A 131 12.86 -11.62 12.92
CA GLU A 131 11.58 -12.32 12.82
C GLU A 131 11.01 -12.34 11.41
N PHE A 132 11.40 -11.39 10.56
CA PHE A 132 10.85 -11.24 9.22
C PHE A 132 11.80 -11.66 8.08
N LYS A 133 13.01 -12.10 8.40
CA LYS A 133 14.01 -12.47 7.38
C LYS A 133 13.57 -13.61 6.47
N GLU A 134 12.76 -14.54 6.99
CA GLU A 134 12.29 -15.71 6.25
C GLU A 134 11.12 -15.40 5.29
N LEU A 135 10.55 -14.20 5.36
CA LEU A 135 9.39 -13.83 4.55
C LEU A 135 9.77 -13.24 3.17
N ILE A 136 11.05 -13.14 2.89
CA ILE A 136 11.52 -12.73 1.58
C ILE A 136 12.28 -13.85 0.90
#